data_d99ec73ba4bd5eb3dbcc47e89385731a
#
_entry.id   d99ec73ba4bd5eb3dbcc47e89385731a
#
_cell.length_a   1.000
_cell.length_b   1.000
_cell.length_c   1.000
_cell.angle_alpha   90.00
_cell.angle_beta   90.00
_cell.angle_gamma   90.00
#
_symmetry.space_group_name_H-M   'P 1'
#
loop_
_entity.id
_entity.type
_entity.pdbx_description
1 polymer ?
#
loop_
_entity_poly.entity_id
_entity_poly.type
_entity_poly.pdbx_seq_one_letter_code
_entity_poly.pdbx_strand_id
1 'polypeptide(L)'
;MAVVDHEGLIVTANEALSALVGISAAALTAQSASDLVDLAADGRTWHAYREVLHGRRSRFRCTRRLKHPDGRSMWAEITVVPMPATEADGDSGNGNGNGDSGSRIGDGDGDDGTRGAADGSRPPGQVLLSVADVSDRRELQKRLRHLQMHDPVTRLPNRMLFFERLSAVLETPPYQDDSLPGRGRIGLCYLDLDGFKAVNDTLGHRIGDRLLAAVAARLTDCAEQEGPHPTGAPLVARLGGDEFAILVEESTGTQQLTDLARTVLAALQKPFDLAGQRLSVSASIGVVERPVAGTSATALMQAADTTLYWAKADGKARWTVFDPERNAHRMTRQALSSNLRPAVERGEFTIEYQPLVGMADGVVRGVEALVRWNHPQFGMLSPNRFVAIAEEDGSIVQLGRWVLRAACRQARRWQLDHPAEPPLFISVNVAVRQVWDSDLVTDVAEILAETGLDPALLQLELTESAVMGSAGRPLQALQSLSDMGVRIAIDDFGTGYSNLAYLSRLPVSVLKLDGAFVHGFRYEDGTHPSPADETIVEAMVQLAHRLGLTVTAECVETAGQAERLRRIGCDTGQGWLYSRAVAPERIAELLGARALEA
;
A
#
# COMPACT_ATOMS: atom_id res chain seq x y z
N MET A 1 34.43 47.95 -13.55
CA MET A 1 33.97 48.13 -14.92
C MET A 1 35.11 48.65 -15.76
N ALA A 2 35.17 48.24 -17.02
CA ALA A 2 36.16 48.78 -17.98
C ALA A 2 35.44 49.11 -19.30
N VAL A 3 35.95 50.09 -20.03
CA VAL A 3 35.60 50.36 -21.41
C VAL A 3 36.61 49.64 -22.29
N VAL A 4 36.13 48.90 -23.27
CA VAL A 4 36.96 48.08 -24.15
C VAL A 4 36.67 48.51 -25.60
N ASP A 5 37.72 48.63 -26.39
CA ASP A 5 37.60 49.02 -27.79
C ASP A 5 37.18 47.87 -28.71
N HIS A 6 37.04 48.13 -30.01
CA HIS A 6 36.65 47.14 -31.01
C HIS A 6 37.69 46.03 -31.26
N GLU A 7 38.95 46.22 -30.81
CA GLU A 7 40.03 45.24 -30.86
C GLU A 7 40.04 44.36 -29.63
N GLY A 8 39.24 44.70 -28.61
CA GLY A 8 39.16 43.96 -27.33
C GLY A 8 40.15 44.44 -26.29
N LEU A 9 40.78 45.61 -26.50
CA LEU A 9 41.72 46.19 -25.54
C LEU A 9 41.01 47.12 -24.56
N ILE A 10 41.42 47.13 -23.32
CA ILE A 10 40.87 47.99 -22.26
C ILE A 10 41.35 49.42 -22.48
N VAL A 11 40.43 50.34 -22.71
CA VAL A 11 40.69 51.78 -22.88
C VAL A 11 40.75 52.47 -21.53
N THR A 12 39.80 52.19 -20.66
CA THR A 12 39.79 52.70 -19.28
C THR A 12 39.24 51.64 -18.32
N ALA A 13 39.69 51.65 -17.09
CA ALA A 13 39.16 50.83 -16.02
C ALA A 13 38.94 51.66 -14.76
N ASN A 14 37.87 51.40 -14.01
CA ASN A 14 37.62 52.05 -12.73
C ASN A 14 38.40 51.41 -11.59
N GLU A 15 38.57 52.14 -10.49
CA GLU A 15 39.28 51.63 -9.29
C GLU A 15 38.69 50.36 -8.72
N ALA A 16 37.37 50.19 -8.79
CA ALA A 16 36.70 48.97 -8.30
C ALA A 16 37.13 47.72 -9.10
N LEU A 17 37.30 47.81 -10.42
CA LEU A 17 37.84 46.68 -11.20
C LEU A 17 39.32 46.45 -10.87
N SER A 18 40.11 47.53 -10.75
CA SER A 18 41.50 47.45 -10.36
C SER A 18 41.68 46.70 -9.01
N ALA A 19 40.88 47.08 -8.01
CA ALA A 19 40.91 46.43 -6.71
C ALA A 19 40.44 44.94 -6.79
N LEU A 20 39.46 44.67 -7.64
CA LEU A 20 38.90 43.32 -7.80
C LEU A 20 39.87 42.34 -8.45
N VAL A 21 40.64 42.81 -9.45
CA VAL A 21 41.58 41.93 -10.18
C VAL A 21 43.02 42.06 -9.67
N GLY A 22 43.29 42.98 -8.73
CA GLY A 22 44.62 43.20 -8.13
C GLY A 22 45.64 43.82 -9.08
N ILE A 23 45.20 44.51 -10.13
CA ILE A 23 46.03 45.13 -11.14
C ILE A 23 45.68 46.63 -11.17
N SER A 24 46.67 47.54 -11.15
CA SER A 24 46.38 48.96 -11.16
C SER A 24 45.66 49.40 -12.45
N ALA A 25 44.77 50.40 -12.36
CA ALA A 25 44.00 50.88 -13.49
C ALA A 25 44.88 51.30 -14.70
N ALA A 26 46.05 51.88 -14.43
CA ALA A 26 47.02 52.23 -15.47
C ALA A 26 47.64 51.00 -16.14
N ALA A 27 47.84 49.90 -15.40
CA ALA A 27 48.40 48.65 -15.93
C ALA A 27 47.31 47.81 -16.67
N LEU A 28 46.02 48.06 -16.43
CA LEU A 28 44.93 47.46 -17.14
C LEU A 28 44.69 48.07 -18.52
N THR A 29 45.08 49.34 -18.70
CA THR A 29 44.96 50.04 -19.99
C THR A 29 45.82 49.35 -21.04
N ALA A 30 45.27 49.15 -22.24
CA ALA A 30 45.89 48.45 -23.36
C ALA A 30 46.06 46.89 -23.14
N GLN A 31 45.57 46.33 -22.05
CA GLN A 31 45.48 44.85 -21.92
C GLN A 31 44.25 44.30 -22.63
N SER A 32 44.38 43.03 -23.06
CA SER A 32 43.25 42.31 -23.64
C SER A 32 42.21 41.99 -22.54
N ALA A 33 41.00 42.47 -22.74
CA ALA A 33 39.90 42.18 -21.83
C ALA A 33 39.56 40.65 -21.79
N SER A 34 39.78 39.97 -22.91
CA SER A 34 39.53 38.50 -22.99
C SER A 34 40.53 37.71 -22.13
N ASP A 35 41.79 38.19 -22.06
CA ASP A 35 42.82 37.49 -21.28
C ASP A 35 42.67 37.81 -19.80
N LEU A 36 42.28 39.03 -19.46
CA LEU A 36 42.01 39.45 -18.08
C LEU A 36 40.97 38.59 -17.39
N VAL A 37 39.93 38.20 -18.13
CA VAL A 37 38.77 37.43 -17.58
C VAL A 37 38.63 36.05 -18.20
N ASP A 38 39.70 35.51 -18.81
CA ASP A 38 39.82 34.14 -19.33
C ASP A 38 38.63 33.71 -20.25
N LEU A 39 38.27 34.57 -21.18
CA LEU A 39 37.18 34.29 -22.10
C LEU A 39 37.58 33.35 -23.24
N ALA A 40 38.86 33.27 -23.56
CA ALA A 40 39.43 32.46 -24.65
C ALA A 40 39.45 30.96 -24.34
N ALA A 41 39.33 30.56 -23.06
CA ALA A 41 39.38 29.18 -22.63
C ALA A 41 38.18 28.30 -23.11
N ASP A 42 37.11 28.95 -23.59
CA ASP A 42 35.92 28.25 -24.09
C ASP A 42 35.43 28.88 -25.40
N GLY A 43 35.45 28.09 -26.46
CA GLY A 43 35.12 28.56 -27.82
C GLY A 43 33.73 29.19 -27.97
N ARG A 44 32.73 28.71 -27.22
CA ARG A 44 31.37 29.27 -27.23
C ARG A 44 31.34 30.66 -26.58
N THR A 45 31.99 30.78 -25.44
CA THR A 45 32.13 32.04 -24.69
C THR A 45 32.91 33.08 -25.52
N TRP A 46 34.00 32.66 -26.12
CA TRP A 46 34.81 33.50 -26.99
C TRP A 46 34.04 34.02 -28.22
N HIS A 47 33.30 33.13 -28.88
CA HIS A 47 32.47 33.52 -30.03
C HIS A 47 31.39 34.55 -29.63
N ALA A 48 30.67 34.30 -28.54
CA ALA A 48 29.64 35.21 -28.04
C ALA A 48 30.18 36.59 -27.63
N TYR A 49 31.38 36.64 -27.02
CA TYR A 49 32.07 37.89 -26.70
C TYR A 49 32.41 38.66 -27.97
N ARG A 50 32.98 38.02 -28.98
CA ARG A 50 33.31 38.65 -30.28
C ARG A 50 32.08 39.19 -31.00
N GLU A 51 30.96 38.51 -30.91
CA GLU A 51 29.70 39.00 -31.51
C GLU A 51 29.25 40.32 -30.87
N VAL A 52 29.45 40.51 -29.56
CA VAL A 52 29.16 41.77 -28.88
C VAL A 52 30.12 42.86 -29.33
N LEU A 53 31.44 42.59 -29.44
CA LEU A 53 32.44 43.51 -29.94
C LEU A 53 32.12 44.02 -31.36
N HIS A 54 31.56 43.15 -32.21
CA HIS A 54 31.21 43.49 -33.59
C HIS A 54 29.77 44.00 -33.75
N GLY A 55 29.06 44.25 -32.64
CA GLY A 55 27.68 44.79 -32.67
C GLY A 55 26.60 43.78 -33.13
N ARG A 56 26.95 42.54 -33.30
CA ARG A 56 26.03 41.48 -33.74
C ARG A 56 25.17 40.92 -32.60
N ARG A 57 25.52 41.25 -31.35
CA ARG A 57 24.83 40.83 -30.17
C ARG A 57 24.71 41.96 -29.17
N SER A 58 23.55 42.15 -28.57
CA SER A 58 23.26 43.26 -27.66
C SER A 58 23.83 43.08 -26.26
N ARG A 59 24.11 41.86 -25.84
CA ARG A 59 24.63 41.56 -24.50
C ARG A 59 25.29 40.18 -24.48
N PHE A 60 26.37 40.07 -23.68
CA PHE A 60 26.98 38.79 -23.34
C PHE A 60 27.16 38.73 -21.83
N ARG A 61 26.88 37.56 -21.24
CA ARG A 61 27.07 37.29 -19.80
C ARG A 61 27.61 35.91 -19.61
N CYS A 62 28.64 35.79 -18.77
CA CYS A 62 29.16 34.49 -18.33
C CYS A 62 29.71 34.55 -16.89
N THR A 63 29.96 33.39 -16.29
CA THR A 63 30.62 33.31 -15.01
C THR A 63 31.91 32.52 -15.14
N ARG A 64 33.01 33.08 -14.63
CA ARG A 64 34.35 32.49 -14.70
C ARG A 64 35.02 32.50 -13.34
N ARG A 65 35.97 31.58 -13.15
CA ARG A 65 36.81 31.56 -11.98
C ARG A 65 38.09 32.34 -12.28
N LEU A 66 38.24 33.49 -11.67
CA LEU A 66 39.40 34.35 -11.87
C LEU A 66 40.41 34.10 -10.74
N LYS A 67 41.72 34.19 -11.08
CA LYS A 67 42.81 34.12 -10.11
C LYS A 67 43.33 35.55 -9.85
N HIS A 68 43.29 35.94 -8.58
CA HIS A 68 43.92 37.18 -8.13
C HIS A 68 45.44 37.00 -7.99
N PRO A 69 46.26 38.04 -8.25
CA PRO A 69 47.73 37.95 -8.14
C PRO A 69 48.27 37.51 -6.76
N ASP A 70 47.49 37.68 -5.67
CA ASP A 70 47.81 37.19 -4.32
C ASP A 70 47.54 35.71 -4.11
N GLY A 71 47.14 34.96 -5.15
CA GLY A 71 46.87 33.55 -5.11
C GLY A 71 45.42 33.18 -4.78
N ARG A 72 44.59 34.15 -4.40
CA ARG A 72 43.16 33.89 -4.18
C ARG A 72 42.43 33.66 -5.51
N SER A 73 41.39 32.86 -5.47
CA SER A 73 40.52 32.69 -6.61
C SER A 73 39.07 33.08 -6.28
N MET A 74 38.44 33.79 -7.16
CA MET A 74 37.06 34.26 -7.00
C MET A 74 36.21 33.85 -8.19
N TRP A 75 34.88 33.76 -8.00
CA TRP A 75 33.91 33.59 -9.07
C TRP A 75 33.45 34.93 -9.54
N ALA A 76 33.76 35.29 -10.79
CA ALA A 76 33.40 36.55 -11.38
C ALA A 76 32.26 36.36 -12.39
N GLU A 77 31.23 37.17 -12.27
CA GLU A 77 30.20 37.36 -13.27
C GLU A 77 30.64 38.46 -14.22
N ILE A 78 30.79 38.14 -15.48
CA ILE A 78 31.29 39.02 -16.52
C ILE A 78 30.12 39.37 -17.42
N THR A 79 29.85 40.63 -17.56
CA THR A 79 28.82 41.15 -18.48
C THR A 79 29.45 42.15 -19.46
N VAL A 80 29.21 41.94 -20.74
CA VAL A 80 29.70 42.84 -21.82
C VAL A 80 28.48 43.37 -22.58
N VAL A 81 28.42 44.69 -22.73
CA VAL A 81 27.35 45.35 -23.45
C VAL A 81 27.93 46.43 -24.36
N PRO A 82 27.36 46.68 -25.57
CA PRO A 82 27.77 47.78 -26.42
C PRO A 82 27.52 49.13 -25.74
N MET A 83 28.42 50.09 -25.87
CA MET A 83 28.16 51.47 -25.46
C MET A 83 27.51 52.23 -26.61
N PRO A 84 26.46 53.03 -26.33
CA PRO A 84 25.90 53.90 -27.37
C PRO A 84 26.99 54.91 -27.84
N ALA A 85 27.08 55.14 -29.14
CA ALA A 85 27.98 56.16 -29.68
C ALA A 85 27.57 57.48 -29.05
N THR A 86 28.50 58.14 -28.35
CA THR A 86 28.33 59.53 -27.93
C THR A 86 28.36 60.39 -29.20
N GLU A 87 27.23 60.98 -29.54
CA GLU A 87 27.20 62.06 -30.51
C GLU A 87 28.04 63.25 -29.96
N ALA A 88 29.20 63.45 -30.54
CA ALA A 88 29.99 64.60 -30.26
C ALA A 88 29.35 65.83 -30.97
N ASP A 89 29.00 66.85 -30.20
CA ASP A 89 28.73 68.25 -30.51
C ASP A 89 28.36 68.58 -31.93
N GLY A 90 27.10 68.92 -32.10
CA GLY A 90 26.57 69.54 -33.32
C GLY A 90 25.22 70.16 -33.10
N ASP A 91 25.26 71.39 -32.66
CA ASP A 91 24.34 72.50 -32.90
C ASP A 91 22.86 72.45 -32.46
N SER A 92 22.54 73.54 -31.82
CA SER A 92 21.29 74.09 -31.35
C SER A 92 20.10 73.97 -32.28
N GLY A 93 18.95 73.56 -31.77
CA GLY A 93 17.65 73.61 -32.45
C GLY A 93 16.46 73.32 -31.55
N ASN A 94 15.96 74.41 -31.02
CA ASN A 94 14.73 74.63 -30.29
C ASN A 94 13.51 73.76 -30.74
N GLY A 95 12.74 73.22 -29.85
CA GLY A 95 11.44 72.60 -30.17
C GLY A 95 10.71 71.95 -29.00
N ASN A 96 9.91 72.74 -28.37
CA ASN A 96 8.94 72.48 -27.31
C ASN A 96 7.95 71.37 -27.66
N GLY A 97 7.59 70.52 -26.74
CA GLY A 97 6.50 69.54 -26.91
C GLY A 97 6.26 68.63 -25.72
N ASN A 98 5.35 69.04 -24.91
CA ASN A 98 4.72 68.36 -23.73
C ASN A 98 4.10 67.02 -24.06
N GLY A 99 4.08 66.09 -23.12
CA GLY A 99 3.18 64.93 -23.20
C GLY A 99 3.57 63.72 -22.28
N ASP A 100 3.21 63.87 -21.12
CA ASP A 100 2.59 63.02 -20.09
C ASP A 100 2.52 61.46 -20.26
N SER A 101 2.82 60.81 -19.15
CA SER A 101 2.25 59.61 -18.49
C SER A 101 2.42 58.21 -19.10
N GLY A 102 2.80 57.30 -18.20
CA GLY A 102 2.29 55.95 -18.26
C GLY A 102 3.26 54.82 -17.86
N SER A 103 3.45 54.69 -16.57
CA SER A 103 3.95 53.47 -15.93
C SER A 103 3.22 52.21 -16.42
N ARG A 104 3.94 51.17 -16.74
CA ARG A 104 3.51 49.77 -16.48
C ARG A 104 4.71 48.85 -16.48
N ILE A 105 4.93 48.26 -15.30
CA ILE A 105 5.75 47.10 -15.02
C ILE A 105 5.01 45.87 -15.62
N GLY A 106 5.72 45.04 -16.32
CA GLY A 106 5.22 43.73 -16.78
C GLY A 106 6.39 42.76 -16.93
N ASP A 107 6.51 41.85 -15.97
CA ASP A 107 7.32 40.66 -16.08
C ASP A 107 6.78 39.78 -17.21
N GLY A 108 7.68 39.21 -17.99
CA GLY A 108 7.33 38.24 -19.01
C GLY A 108 8.59 37.65 -19.64
N ASP A 109 9.02 36.51 -19.14
CA ASP A 109 9.88 35.58 -19.84
C ASP A 109 9.19 35.13 -21.13
N GLY A 110 9.89 35.22 -22.24
CA GLY A 110 9.43 34.76 -23.52
C GLY A 110 10.60 34.73 -24.50
N ASP A 111 11.16 33.55 -24.65
CA ASP A 111 12.02 33.19 -25.79
C ASP A 111 11.16 33.22 -27.06
N ASP A 112 11.51 34.05 -28.03
CA ASP A 112 11.17 33.77 -29.43
C ASP A 112 12.16 34.43 -30.37
N GLY A 113 12.66 33.58 -31.25
CA GLY A 113 13.62 33.95 -32.28
C GLY A 113 12.97 34.46 -33.55
N THR A 114 13.81 35.09 -34.32
CA THR A 114 13.81 35.33 -35.76
C THR A 114 13.09 36.53 -36.36
N ARG A 115 13.93 37.19 -37.14
CA ARG A 115 13.75 38.00 -38.33
C ARG A 115 13.67 39.52 -38.16
N GLY A 116 14.70 40.14 -38.65
CA GLY A 116 14.67 41.58 -38.94
C GLY A 116 15.96 42.10 -39.51
N ALA A 117 16.00 42.17 -40.82
CA ALA A 117 16.72 43.13 -41.67
C ALA A 117 18.17 43.51 -41.29
N ALA A 118 19.07 43.16 -42.13
CA ALA A 118 20.40 43.76 -42.20
C ALA A 118 20.28 45.27 -42.47
N ASP A 119 20.32 46.03 -41.39
CA ASP A 119 20.68 47.43 -41.43
C ASP A 119 22.19 47.53 -41.16
N GLY A 120 22.94 48.15 -42.05
CA GLY A 120 24.37 48.35 -41.98
C GLY A 120 24.79 49.29 -40.84
N SER A 121 24.54 48.90 -39.59
CA SER A 121 25.02 49.62 -38.41
C SER A 121 26.54 49.41 -38.24
N ARG A 122 27.27 50.51 -38.26
CA ARG A 122 28.69 50.56 -37.86
C ARG A 122 28.87 49.76 -36.58
N PRO A 123 29.94 48.95 -36.45
CA PRO A 123 30.25 48.25 -35.17
C PRO A 123 30.30 49.31 -34.07
N PRO A 124 29.76 49.01 -32.86
CA PRO A 124 29.85 49.89 -31.72
C PRO A 124 31.34 50.15 -31.44
N GLY A 125 31.73 51.43 -31.38
CA GLY A 125 33.14 51.80 -31.22
C GLY A 125 33.75 51.33 -29.90
N GLN A 126 32.92 51.05 -28.91
CA GLN A 126 33.35 50.60 -27.55
C GLN A 126 32.29 49.70 -26.90
N VAL A 127 32.72 48.83 -25.99
CA VAL A 127 31.85 48.02 -25.15
C VAL A 127 32.17 48.24 -23.68
N LEU A 128 31.17 48.14 -22.83
CA LEU A 128 31.33 48.15 -21.37
C LEU A 128 31.47 46.75 -20.86
N LEU A 129 32.62 46.46 -20.23
CA LEU A 129 32.90 45.23 -19.48
C LEU A 129 32.59 45.48 -18.01
N SER A 130 31.67 44.75 -17.43
CA SER A 130 31.39 44.71 -16.00
C SER A 130 31.85 43.37 -15.42
N VAL A 131 32.61 43.42 -14.37
CA VAL A 131 33.05 42.23 -13.63
C VAL A 131 32.57 42.40 -12.19
N ALA A 132 31.82 41.42 -11.68
CA ALA A 132 31.32 41.42 -10.31
C ALA A 132 31.74 40.12 -9.62
N ASP A 133 32.27 40.23 -8.40
CA ASP A 133 32.49 39.04 -7.57
C ASP A 133 31.14 38.46 -7.10
N VAL A 134 30.95 37.19 -7.38
CA VAL A 134 29.74 36.45 -7.02
C VAL A 134 30.07 35.23 -6.11
N SER A 135 31.27 35.21 -5.56
CA SER A 135 31.74 34.10 -4.70
C SER A 135 30.84 33.89 -3.50
N ASP A 136 30.55 34.94 -2.74
CA ASP A 136 29.68 34.88 -1.55
C ASP A 136 28.25 34.48 -1.92
N ARG A 137 27.74 35.03 -3.02
CA ARG A 137 26.39 34.66 -3.50
C ARG A 137 26.30 33.17 -3.87
N ARG A 138 27.32 32.65 -4.57
CA ARG A 138 27.38 31.23 -4.93
C ARG A 138 27.56 30.32 -3.71
N GLU A 139 28.40 30.71 -2.78
CA GLU A 139 28.59 29.99 -1.52
C GLU A 139 27.28 29.94 -0.71
N LEU A 140 26.60 31.08 -0.59
CA LEU A 140 25.31 31.17 0.07
C LEU A 140 24.24 30.30 -0.65
N GLN A 141 24.20 30.36 -1.99
CA GLN A 141 23.28 29.52 -2.77
C GLN A 141 23.55 28.03 -2.57
N LYS A 142 24.83 27.62 -2.53
CA LYS A 142 25.22 26.22 -2.22
C LYS A 142 24.79 25.82 -0.81
N ARG A 143 25.01 26.68 0.17
CA ARG A 143 24.60 26.45 1.56
C ARG A 143 23.08 26.36 1.69
N LEU A 144 22.34 27.27 1.04
CA LEU A 144 20.89 27.23 1.00
C LEU A 144 20.37 25.93 0.37
N ARG A 145 20.93 25.54 -0.79
CA ARG A 145 20.55 24.27 -1.43
C ARG A 145 20.86 23.06 -0.52
N HIS A 146 22.01 23.07 0.14
CA HIS A 146 22.35 22.00 1.10
C HIS A 146 21.34 21.93 2.25
N LEU A 147 20.98 23.08 2.84
CA LEU A 147 19.99 23.15 3.92
C LEU A 147 18.58 22.74 3.45
N GLN A 148 18.21 23.03 2.20
CA GLN A 148 16.94 22.63 1.63
C GLN A 148 16.84 21.13 1.33
N MET A 149 17.97 20.47 1.07
CA MET A 149 18.06 19.09 0.61
C MET A 149 18.44 18.09 1.69
N HIS A 150 18.83 18.55 2.89
CA HIS A 150 19.28 17.68 3.98
C HIS A 150 18.48 17.93 5.25
N ASP A 151 18.28 16.86 6.03
CA ASP A 151 17.64 16.93 7.34
C ASP A 151 18.57 17.60 8.36
N PRO A 152 18.10 18.61 9.11
CA PRO A 152 18.96 19.37 10.02
C PRO A 152 19.45 18.55 11.23
N VAL A 153 18.74 17.52 11.65
CA VAL A 153 19.07 16.68 12.82
C VAL A 153 20.08 15.60 12.43
N THR A 154 19.81 14.87 11.38
CA THR A 154 20.60 13.71 10.95
C THR A 154 21.66 14.05 9.91
N ARG A 155 21.50 15.17 9.20
CA ARG A 155 22.29 15.58 8.04
C ARG A 155 22.20 14.64 6.83
N LEU A 156 21.36 13.65 6.89
CA LEU A 156 21.03 12.79 5.74
C LEU A 156 20.26 13.59 4.68
N PRO A 157 20.25 13.15 3.43
CA PRO A 157 19.23 13.52 2.44
C PRO A 157 17.85 13.55 3.07
N ASN A 158 17.14 14.67 2.85
CA ASN A 158 15.76 14.77 3.30
C ASN A 158 14.79 14.22 2.24
N ARG A 159 13.50 14.31 2.52
CA ARG A 159 12.44 13.87 1.62
C ARG A 159 12.57 14.47 0.20
N MET A 160 12.95 15.75 0.10
CA MET A 160 13.05 16.44 -1.20
C MET A 160 14.19 15.84 -2.04
N LEU A 161 15.40 15.71 -1.48
CA LEU A 161 16.54 15.12 -2.18
C LEU A 161 16.30 13.63 -2.53
N PHE A 162 15.65 12.90 -1.63
CA PHE A 162 15.29 11.50 -1.86
C PHE A 162 14.38 11.36 -3.11
N PHE A 163 13.31 12.17 -3.19
CA PHE A 163 12.39 12.10 -4.33
C PHE A 163 13.00 12.65 -5.63
N GLU A 164 13.85 13.70 -5.55
CA GLU A 164 14.61 14.17 -6.70
C GLU A 164 15.49 13.04 -7.28
N ARG A 165 16.18 12.30 -6.40
CA ARG A 165 17.03 11.20 -6.82
C ARG A 165 16.23 10.00 -7.34
N LEU A 166 15.18 9.63 -6.66
CA LEU A 166 14.28 8.56 -7.07
C LEU A 166 13.67 8.84 -8.46
N SER A 167 13.20 10.06 -8.69
CA SER A 167 12.64 10.45 -10.00
C SER A 167 13.70 10.41 -11.09
N ALA A 168 14.91 10.90 -10.82
CA ALA A 168 16.01 10.88 -11.78
C ALA A 168 16.36 9.46 -12.24
N VAL A 169 16.35 8.48 -11.32
CA VAL A 169 16.60 7.07 -11.65
C VAL A 169 15.45 6.49 -12.51
N LEU A 170 14.20 6.80 -12.17
CA LEU A 170 13.03 6.27 -12.87
C LEU A 170 12.79 6.91 -14.24
N GLU A 171 13.26 8.15 -14.46
CA GLU A 171 13.19 8.86 -15.73
C GLU A 171 14.34 8.54 -16.69
N THR A 172 15.40 7.88 -16.20
CA THR A 172 16.53 7.48 -17.04
C THR A 172 16.07 6.37 -18.00
N PRO A 173 16.22 6.56 -19.33
CA PRO A 173 15.83 5.51 -20.28
C PRO A 173 16.55 4.21 -19.98
N PRO A 174 15.87 3.06 -20.08
CA PRO A 174 16.52 1.77 -19.87
C PRO A 174 17.67 1.62 -20.86
N TYR A 175 18.85 1.32 -20.36
CA TYR A 175 20.01 1.02 -21.20
C TYR A 175 19.68 -0.20 -22.09
N GLN A 176 20.02 -0.12 -23.39
CA GLN A 176 19.75 -1.18 -24.38
C GLN A 176 20.61 -2.46 -24.16
N ASP A 177 21.47 -2.48 -23.16
CA ASP A 177 22.37 -3.63 -22.90
C ASP A 177 21.94 -4.34 -21.60
N ASP A 178 21.11 -5.37 -21.78
CA ASP A 178 20.59 -6.26 -20.72
C ASP A 178 21.64 -7.26 -20.17
N SER A 179 22.91 -7.17 -20.59
CA SER A 179 23.94 -8.18 -20.31
C SER A 179 24.54 -8.12 -18.90
N LEU A 180 24.29 -7.04 -18.13
CA LEU A 180 24.84 -6.88 -16.78
C LEU A 180 23.76 -7.07 -15.71
N PRO A 181 23.96 -7.96 -14.71
CA PRO A 181 23.01 -8.14 -13.61
C PRO A 181 22.88 -6.85 -12.79
N GLY A 182 21.62 -6.46 -12.48
CA GLY A 182 21.30 -5.30 -11.66
C GLY A 182 20.91 -4.03 -12.41
N ARG A 183 21.19 -3.92 -13.70
CA ARG A 183 20.76 -2.77 -14.50
C ARG A 183 19.27 -2.80 -14.77
N GLY A 184 18.62 -1.65 -14.55
CA GLY A 184 17.19 -1.51 -14.78
C GLY A 184 16.29 -2.00 -13.64
N ARG A 185 16.85 -2.30 -12.47
CA ARG A 185 16.09 -2.61 -11.26
C ARG A 185 16.41 -1.63 -10.14
N ILE A 186 15.40 -1.27 -9.37
CA ILE A 186 15.51 -0.35 -8.24
C ILE A 186 15.03 -1.06 -6.97
N GLY A 187 15.78 -0.87 -5.89
CA GLY A 187 15.47 -1.41 -4.58
C GLY A 187 15.23 -0.32 -3.55
N LEU A 188 14.30 -0.55 -2.66
CA LEU A 188 13.96 0.36 -1.56
C LEU A 188 13.76 -0.42 -0.27
N CYS A 189 14.52 -0.04 0.78
CA CYS A 189 14.22 -0.40 2.16
C CYS A 189 13.62 0.82 2.85
N TYR A 190 12.35 0.74 3.24
CA TYR A 190 11.63 1.79 3.96
C TYR A 190 11.48 1.38 5.42
N LEU A 191 11.96 2.23 6.34
CA LEU A 191 12.15 1.90 7.74
C LEU A 191 11.40 2.88 8.65
N ASP A 192 10.94 2.36 9.79
CA ASP A 192 10.35 3.15 10.88
C ASP A 192 10.89 2.61 12.22
N LEU A 193 11.26 3.52 13.11
CA LEU A 193 11.81 3.16 14.42
C LEU A 193 10.68 2.78 15.39
N ASP A 194 10.66 1.54 15.80
CA ASP A 194 9.64 1.04 16.71
C ASP A 194 9.69 1.74 18.07
N GLY A 195 8.60 2.39 18.45
CA GLY A 195 8.47 3.02 19.77
C GLY A 195 9.22 4.33 19.96
N PHE A 196 9.70 4.98 18.90
CA PHE A 196 10.42 6.27 18.99
C PHE A 196 9.62 7.36 19.70
N LYS A 197 8.30 7.41 19.51
CA LYS A 197 7.43 8.33 20.22
C LYS A 197 7.56 8.19 21.75
N ALA A 198 7.60 6.96 22.27
CA ALA A 198 7.76 6.71 23.70
C ALA A 198 9.12 7.20 24.21
N VAL A 199 10.18 7.14 23.40
CA VAL A 199 11.48 7.72 23.74
C VAL A 199 11.37 9.24 23.88
N ASN A 200 10.71 9.93 22.97
CA ASN A 200 10.49 11.37 23.04
C ASN A 200 9.63 11.76 24.26
N ASP A 201 8.55 11.02 24.49
CA ASP A 201 7.62 11.30 25.59
C ASP A 201 8.28 11.09 26.98
N THR A 202 9.21 10.13 27.06
CA THR A 202 9.87 9.76 28.34
C THR A 202 11.16 10.55 28.58
N LEU A 203 12.00 10.74 27.56
CA LEU A 203 13.36 11.27 27.68
C LEU A 203 13.53 12.66 27.04
N GLY A 204 12.49 13.16 26.39
CA GLY A 204 12.44 14.46 25.74
C GLY A 204 13.10 14.48 24.35
N HIS A 205 12.67 15.45 23.53
CA HIS A 205 13.06 15.59 22.11
C HIS A 205 14.56 15.72 21.88
N ARG A 206 15.33 16.28 22.85
CA ARG A 206 16.80 16.38 22.72
C ARG A 206 17.50 15.02 22.70
N ILE A 207 16.98 14.03 23.44
CA ILE A 207 17.50 12.66 23.40
C ILE A 207 17.03 11.97 22.13
N GLY A 208 15.76 12.18 21.74
CA GLY A 208 15.24 11.69 20.47
C GLY A 208 16.05 12.16 19.26
N ASP A 209 16.42 13.45 19.18
CA ASP A 209 17.26 13.98 18.10
C ASP A 209 18.65 13.34 18.08
N ARG A 210 19.27 13.11 19.24
CA ARG A 210 20.54 12.40 19.33
C ARG A 210 20.42 10.94 18.89
N LEU A 211 19.33 10.29 19.25
CA LEU A 211 19.05 8.94 18.80
C LEU A 211 18.89 8.88 17.28
N LEU A 212 18.13 9.79 16.69
CA LEU A 212 17.97 9.89 15.23
C LEU A 212 19.31 10.09 14.52
N ALA A 213 20.17 10.96 15.05
CA ALA A 213 21.51 11.18 14.49
C ALA A 213 22.40 9.92 14.60
N ALA A 214 22.33 9.19 15.72
CA ALA A 214 23.07 7.96 15.91
C ALA A 214 22.54 6.81 15.02
N VAL A 215 21.21 6.72 14.84
CA VAL A 215 20.58 5.80 13.88
C VAL A 215 21.04 6.11 12.46
N ALA A 216 21.01 7.39 12.06
CA ALA A 216 21.45 7.83 10.74
C ALA A 216 22.91 7.40 10.45
N ALA A 217 23.81 7.58 11.41
CA ALA A 217 25.20 7.14 11.26
C ALA A 217 25.29 5.61 11.04
N ARG A 218 24.59 4.80 11.86
CA ARG A 218 24.58 3.34 11.68
C ARG A 218 23.99 2.89 10.35
N LEU A 219 22.94 3.55 9.87
CA LEU A 219 22.33 3.25 8.56
C LEU A 219 23.32 3.55 7.43
N THR A 220 24.04 4.67 7.52
CA THR A 220 25.09 5.03 6.55
C THR A 220 26.23 4.01 6.55
N ASP A 221 26.72 3.62 7.73
CA ASP A 221 27.75 2.60 7.86
C ASP A 221 27.30 1.25 7.24
N CYS A 222 26.05 0.85 7.45
CA CYS A 222 25.50 -0.37 6.84
C CYS A 222 25.43 -0.27 5.32
N ALA A 223 25.01 0.88 4.78
CA ALA A 223 24.91 1.11 3.35
C ALA A 223 26.30 1.13 2.66
N GLU A 224 27.32 1.68 3.32
CA GLU A 224 28.69 1.71 2.82
C GLU A 224 29.37 0.33 2.84
N GLN A 225 28.97 -0.56 3.75
CA GLN A 225 29.52 -1.92 3.86
C GLN A 225 29.03 -2.88 2.76
N GLU A 226 27.98 -2.55 2.03
CA GLU A 226 27.44 -3.37 0.94
C GLU A 226 28.42 -3.54 -0.25
N GLY A 227 29.53 -2.83 -0.26
CA GLY A 227 30.57 -2.92 -1.27
C GLY A 227 30.43 -1.93 -2.43
N PRO A 228 31.36 -1.92 -3.38
CA PRO A 228 31.35 -0.97 -4.50
C PRO A 228 30.22 -1.33 -5.47
N HIS A 229 29.19 -0.50 -5.52
CA HIS A 229 28.17 -0.52 -6.55
C HIS A 229 28.57 0.33 -7.76
N PRO A 230 28.13 0.00 -8.99
CA PRO A 230 28.42 0.80 -10.18
C PRO A 230 27.96 2.26 -10.06
N THR A 231 26.90 2.51 -9.31
CA THR A 231 26.31 3.85 -9.07
C THR A 231 26.74 4.49 -7.74
N GLY A 232 27.59 3.84 -6.94
CA GLY A 232 27.99 4.28 -5.61
C GLY A 232 27.23 3.57 -4.48
N ALA A 233 27.48 3.98 -3.24
CA ALA A 233 26.77 3.42 -2.08
C ALA A 233 25.27 3.73 -2.13
N PRO A 234 24.41 2.87 -1.55
CA PRO A 234 22.98 3.14 -1.43
C PRO A 234 22.67 4.48 -0.77
N LEU A 235 21.68 5.20 -1.26
CA LEU A 235 21.27 6.50 -0.71
C LEU A 235 20.47 6.30 0.57
N VAL A 236 21.01 6.70 1.70
CA VAL A 236 20.29 6.76 2.98
C VAL A 236 19.65 8.11 3.15
N ALA A 237 18.35 8.17 3.44
CA ALA A 237 17.59 9.39 3.62
C ALA A 237 16.68 9.32 4.85
N ARG A 238 16.36 10.48 5.44
CA ARG A 238 15.31 10.64 6.44
C ARG A 238 14.12 11.34 5.81
N LEU A 239 12.94 10.68 5.80
CA LEU A 239 11.75 11.20 5.12
C LEU A 239 10.87 12.06 6.05
N GLY A 240 11.01 11.90 7.36
CA GLY A 240 10.32 12.68 8.38
C GLY A 240 10.17 11.89 9.68
N GLY A 241 9.99 12.55 10.81
CA GLY A 241 9.77 11.86 12.09
C GLY A 241 10.83 10.79 12.40
N ASP A 242 10.38 9.56 12.51
CA ASP A 242 11.15 8.33 12.73
C ASP A 242 11.32 7.46 11.48
N GLU A 243 10.97 8.01 10.30
CA GLU A 243 10.99 7.31 9.01
C GLU A 243 12.30 7.54 8.26
N PHE A 244 12.93 6.45 7.83
CA PHE A 244 14.13 6.44 7.00
C PHE A 244 13.90 5.62 5.72
N ALA A 245 14.71 5.88 4.71
CA ALA A 245 14.71 5.14 3.45
C ALA A 245 16.14 4.85 3.01
N ILE A 246 16.36 3.66 2.47
CA ILE A 246 17.62 3.29 1.80
C ILE A 246 17.27 2.91 0.37
N LEU A 247 17.74 3.72 -0.58
CA LEU A 247 17.52 3.54 -2.01
C LEU A 247 18.74 2.88 -2.64
N VAL A 248 18.52 1.77 -3.33
CA VAL A 248 19.53 1.05 -4.13
C VAL A 248 19.17 1.26 -5.61
N GLU A 249 19.94 2.11 -6.29
CA GLU A 249 19.62 2.58 -7.65
C GLU A 249 19.78 1.50 -8.73
N GLU A 250 20.71 0.56 -8.54
CA GLU A 250 20.92 -0.62 -9.40
C GLU A 250 20.92 -1.88 -8.53
N SER A 251 19.71 -2.39 -8.23
CA SER A 251 19.55 -3.58 -7.40
C SER A 251 19.91 -4.84 -8.19
N THR A 252 20.75 -5.69 -7.60
CA THR A 252 21.12 -7.00 -8.19
C THR A 252 20.08 -8.09 -7.89
N GLY A 253 19.08 -7.79 -7.06
CA GLY A 253 18.00 -8.73 -6.71
C GLY A 253 17.48 -8.52 -5.29
N THR A 254 16.32 -9.11 -5.02
CA THR A 254 15.65 -9.05 -3.72
C THR A 254 16.56 -9.56 -2.58
N GLN A 255 17.44 -10.52 -2.86
CA GLN A 255 18.37 -11.07 -1.87
C GLN A 255 19.32 -10.00 -1.32
N GLN A 256 19.87 -9.14 -2.17
CA GLN A 256 20.70 -8.01 -1.76
C GLN A 256 19.97 -7.11 -0.74
N LEU A 257 18.74 -6.74 -1.05
CA LEU A 257 17.95 -5.86 -0.18
C LEU A 257 17.58 -6.53 1.15
N THR A 258 17.34 -7.83 1.15
CA THR A 258 17.06 -8.57 2.40
C THR A 258 18.30 -8.74 3.25
N ASP A 259 19.48 -8.89 2.65
CA ASP A 259 20.76 -8.94 3.35
C ASP A 259 21.10 -7.57 3.97
N LEU A 260 20.87 -6.48 3.22
CA LEU A 260 20.97 -5.11 3.74
C LEU A 260 19.99 -4.89 4.90
N ALA A 261 18.72 -5.26 4.74
CA ALA A 261 17.72 -5.11 5.80
C ALA A 261 18.08 -5.91 7.07
N ARG A 262 18.64 -7.11 6.90
CA ARG A 262 19.15 -7.94 8.03
C ARG A 262 20.31 -7.26 8.73
N THR A 263 21.26 -6.73 7.97
CA THR A 263 22.43 -6.00 8.50
C THR A 263 21.98 -4.77 9.28
N VAL A 264 21.06 -4.00 8.74
CA VAL A 264 20.46 -2.82 9.39
C VAL A 264 19.77 -3.20 10.69
N LEU A 265 18.92 -4.22 10.72
CA LEU A 265 18.25 -4.67 11.95
C LEU A 265 19.25 -5.11 13.01
N ALA A 266 20.25 -5.90 12.63
CA ALA A 266 21.29 -6.34 13.56
C ALA A 266 22.11 -5.16 14.11
N ALA A 267 22.37 -4.14 13.29
CA ALA A 267 23.05 -2.92 13.73
C ALA A 267 22.19 -2.10 14.69
N LEU A 268 20.90 -1.93 14.43
CA LEU A 268 19.99 -1.15 15.25
C LEU A 268 19.67 -1.82 16.59
N GLN A 269 19.67 -3.15 16.67
CA GLN A 269 19.50 -3.89 17.92
C GLN A 269 20.64 -3.67 18.93
N LYS A 270 21.82 -3.23 18.47
CA LYS A 270 22.90 -2.87 19.39
C LYS A 270 22.51 -1.60 20.16
N PRO A 271 22.64 -1.57 21.49
CA PRO A 271 22.28 -0.39 22.28
C PRO A 271 23.00 0.87 21.83
N PHE A 272 22.36 2.01 22.04
CA PHE A 272 22.89 3.34 21.79
C PHE A 272 23.28 3.97 23.13
N ASP A 273 24.54 4.39 23.28
CA ASP A 273 25.02 5.10 24.47
C ASP A 273 24.86 6.62 24.24
N LEU A 274 23.80 7.19 24.79
CA LEU A 274 23.44 8.59 24.58
C LEU A 274 23.36 9.33 25.92
N ALA A 275 24.21 10.30 26.11
CA ALA A 275 24.25 11.14 27.34
C ALA A 275 24.32 10.33 28.65
N GLY A 276 25.02 9.20 28.65
CA GLY A 276 25.17 8.32 29.82
C GLY A 276 23.99 7.35 30.02
N GLN A 277 23.06 7.29 29.08
CA GLN A 277 21.97 6.33 29.09
C GLN A 277 22.11 5.32 27.94
N ARG A 278 21.78 4.07 28.24
CA ARG A 278 21.83 2.98 27.28
C ARG A 278 20.42 2.70 26.75
N LEU A 279 20.18 3.04 25.48
CA LEU A 279 18.88 2.92 24.83
C LEU A 279 18.90 1.80 23.80
N SER A 280 17.87 0.96 23.81
CA SER A 280 17.64 -0.06 22.79
C SER A 280 16.40 0.32 21.98
N VAL A 281 16.55 0.35 20.68
CA VAL A 281 15.44 0.57 19.73
C VAL A 281 15.50 -0.50 18.66
N SER A 282 14.35 -0.84 18.10
CA SER A 282 14.24 -1.67 16.92
C SER A 282 13.67 -0.86 15.76
N ALA A 283 13.64 -1.48 14.60
CA ALA A 283 12.97 -0.93 13.44
C ALA A 283 12.13 -1.99 12.74
N SER A 284 11.06 -1.55 12.11
CA SER A 284 10.33 -2.32 11.12
C SER A 284 10.74 -1.88 9.73
N ILE A 285 10.95 -2.80 8.79
CA ILE A 285 11.47 -2.51 7.44
C ILE A 285 10.58 -3.12 6.38
N GLY A 286 10.09 -2.30 5.45
CA GLY A 286 9.48 -2.74 4.20
C GLY A 286 10.52 -2.78 3.09
N VAL A 287 10.67 -3.93 2.44
CA VAL A 287 11.63 -4.16 1.35
C VAL A 287 10.88 -4.31 0.04
N VAL A 288 11.21 -3.48 -0.95
CA VAL A 288 10.59 -3.50 -2.28
C VAL A 288 11.65 -3.50 -3.35
N GLU A 289 11.50 -4.35 -4.33
CA GLU A 289 12.29 -4.34 -5.55
C GLU A 289 11.37 -4.30 -6.77
N ARG A 290 11.69 -3.47 -7.74
CA ARG A 290 10.92 -3.30 -8.98
C ARG A 290 11.84 -3.09 -10.18
N PRO A 291 11.41 -3.45 -11.40
CA PRO A 291 12.05 -2.95 -12.61
C PRO A 291 11.84 -1.44 -12.70
N VAL A 292 12.83 -0.69 -13.16
CA VAL A 292 12.73 0.76 -13.40
C VAL A 292 11.68 1.03 -14.47
N ALA A 293 11.67 0.22 -15.55
CA ALA A 293 10.67 0.33 -16.60
C ALA A 293 9.25 0.08 -16.08
N GLY A 294 8.37 1.05 -16.27
CA GLY A 294 6.96 0.95 -15.87
C GLY A 294 6.68 1.18 -14.39
N THR A 295 7.70 1.51 -13.58
CA THR A 295 7.52 1.86 -12.17
C THR A 295 7.50 3.38 -11.98
N SER A 296 6.52 3.90 -11.23
CA SER A 296 6.49 5.29 -10.78
C SER A 296 6.98 5.42 -9.34
N ALA A 297 7.52 6.60 -8.99
CA ALA A 297 7.94 6.90 -7.61
C ALA A 297 6.79 6.70 -6.61
N THR A 298 5.59 7.11 -6.96
CA THR A 298 4.39 6.93 -6.13
C THR A 298 4.07 5.45 -5.90
N ALA A 299 4.10 4.63 -6.96
CA ALA A 299 3.81 3.20 -6.86
C ALA A 299 4.88 2.45 -6.02
N LEU A 300 6.16 2.81 -6.16
CA LEU A 300 7.25 2.24 -5.37
C LEU A 300 7.09 2.58 -3.88
N MET A 301 6.80 3.84 -3.56
CA MET A 301 6.60 4.29 -2.18
C MET A 301 5.35 3.67 -1.55
N GLN A 302 4.24 3.56 -2.29
CA GLN A 302 3.03 2.88 -1.79
C GLN A 302 3.28 1.41 -1.48
N ALA A 303 4.04 0.72 -2.34
CA ALA A 303 4.43 -0.67 -2.07
C ALA A 303 5.31 -0.76 -0.82
N ALA A 304 6.26 0.16 -0.64
CA ALA A 304 7.16 0.20 0.51
C ALA A 304 6.41 0.48 1.83
N ASP A 305 5.52 1.47 1.84
CA ASP A 305 4.67 1.80 2.99
C ASP A 305 3.76 0.63 3.39
N THR A 306 3.10 0.02 2.39
CA THR A 306 2.28 -1.18 2.61
C THR A 306 3.10 -2.32 3.22
N THR A 307 4.33 -2.52 2.75
CA THR A 307 5.20 -3.59 3.23
C THR A 307 5.72 -3.31 4.64
N LEU A 308 6.04 -2.05 4.92
CA LEU A 308 6.40 -1.59 6.27
C LEU A 308 5.25 -1.83 7.27
N TYR A 309 4.02 -1.53 6.85
CA TYR A 309 2.84 -1.84 7.67
C TYR A 309 2.75 -3.35 7.98
N TRP A 310 3.03 -4.24 7.00
CA TRP A 310 3.05 -5.67 7.27
C TRP A 310 4.12 -6.05 8.29
N ALA A 311 5.33 -5.51 8.17
CA ALA A 311 6.38 -5.76 9.16
C ALA A 311 5.96 -5.36 10.57
N LYS A 312 5.25 -4.23 10.72
CA LYS A 312 4.69 -3.78 12.01
C LYS A 312 3.57 -4.69 12.53
N ALA A 313 2.65 -5.10 11.64
CA ALA A 313 1.52 -5.96 11.98
C ALA A 313 1.97 -7.40 12.35
N ASP A 314 2.98 -7.92 11.66
CA ASP A 314 3.54 -9.26 11.89
C ASP A 314 4.40 -9.34 13.19
N GLY A 315 4.47 -8.25 14.00
CA GLY A 315 5.08 -8.24 15.33
C GLY A 315 6.29 -7.34 15.48
N LYS A 316 6.52 -6.38 14.56
CA LYS A 316 7.61 -5.38 14.61
C LYS A 316 9.02 -5.99 14.62
N ALA A 317 10.06 -5.15 14.73
CA ALA A 317 11.47 -5.56 14.84
C ALA A 317 11.91 -6.57 13.75
N ARG A 318 11.41 -6.39 12.52
CA ARG A 318 11.65 -7.29 11.37
C ARG A 318 11.60 -6.58 10.04
N TRP A 319 12.03 -7.25 9.02
CA TRP A 319 11.82 -6.86 7.65
C TRP A 319 10.81 -7.79 6.97
N THR A 320 10.12 -7.25 5.98
CA THR A 320 9.17 -7.99 5.13
C THR A 320 9.41 -7.55 3.68
N VAL A 321 9.32 -8.48 2.74
CA VAL A 321 9.41 -8.21 1.30
C VAL A 321 8.02 -7.96 0.74
N PHE A 322 7.91 -7.04 -0.20
CA PHE A 322 6.66 -6.78 -0.90
C PHE A 322 6.21 -8.02 -1.68
N ASP A 323 5.01 -8.45 -1.39
CA ASP A 323 4.33 -9.55 -2.07
C ASP A 323 3.11 -9.00 -2.81
N PRO A 324 3.10 -9.05 -4.16
CA PRO A 324 1.98 -8.60 -4.97
C PRO A 324 0.68 -9.36 -4.68
N GLU A 325 0.76 -10.66 -4.40
CA GLU A 325 -0.42 -11.49 -4.11
C GLU A 325 -1.01 -11.11 -2.75
N ARG A 326 -0.17 -11.02 -1.71
CA ARG A 326 -0.59 -10.53 -0.39
C ARG A 326 -1.24 -9.15 -0.48
N ASN A 327 -0.68 -8.25 -1.30
CA ASN A 327 -1.26 -6.93 -1.52
C ASN A 327 -2.62 -6.99 -2.22
N ALA A 328 -2.74 -7.80 -3.28
CA ALA A 328 -4.00 -8.00 -3.99
C ALA A 328 -5.09 -8.57 -3.08
N HIS A 329 -4.74 -9.57 -2.24
CA HIS A 329 -5.65 -10.12 -1.23
C HIS A 329 -6.12 -9.05 -0.23
N ARG A 330 -5.21 -8.21 0.26
CA ARG A 330 -5.55 -7.12 1.19
C ARG A 330 -6.47 -6.09 0.55
N MET A 331 -6.18 -5.68 -0.68
CA MET A 331 -7.01 -4.73 -1.42
C MET A 331 -8.41 -5.29 -1.67
N THR A 332 -8.49 -6.58 -2.06
CA THR A 332 -9.78 -7.27 -2.21
C THR A 332 -10.55 -7.31 -0.89
N ARG A 333 -9.90 -7.69 0.21
CA ARG A 333 -10.52 -7.74 1.55
C ARG A 333 -11.05 -6.38 1.97
N GLN A 334 -10.29 -5.31 1.76
CA GLN A 334 -10.69 -3.94 2.09
C GLN A 334 -11.88 -3.49 1.22
N ALA A 335 -11.86 -3.81 -0.08
CA ALA A 335 -12.97 -3.53 -0.99
C ALA A 335 -14.25 -4.26 -0.56
N LEU A 336 -14.15 -5.53 -0.16
CA LEU A 336 -15.28 -6.30 0.35
C LEU A 336 -15.83 -5.70 1.65
N SER A 337 -14.98 -5.41 2.65
CA SER A 337 -15.39 -4.83 3.93
C SER A 337 -16.15 -3.50 3.75
N SER A 338 -15.61 -2.59 2.93
CA SER A 338 -16.25 -1.28 2.71
C SER A 338 -17.61 -1.37 1.99
N ASN A 339 -17.84 -2.44 1.21
CA ASN A 339 -19.04 -2.61 0.41
C ASN A 339 -20.10 -3.50 1.07
N LEU A 340 -19.79 -4.24 2.13
CA LEU A 340 -20.63 -5.31 2.67
C LEU A 340 -21.98 -4.80 3.21
N ARG A 341 -21.97 -3.78 4.09
CA ARG A 341 -23.21 -3.19 4.61
C ARG A 341 -24.07 -2.58 3.51
N PRO A 342 -23.55 -1.73 2.61
CA PRO A 342 -24.31 -1.21 1.49
C PRO A 342 -24.86 -2.30 0.55
N ALA A 343 -24.16 -3.43 0.40
CA ALA A 343 -24.58 -4.54 -0.46
C ALA A 343 -25.87 -5.21 0.02
N VAL A 344 -26.09 -5.29 1.35
CA VAL A 344 -27.36 -5.80 1.90
C VAL A 344 -28.52 -4.90 1.49
N GLU A 345 -28.34 -3.59 1.55
CA GLU A 345 -29.37 -2.61 1.17
C GLU A 345 -29.65 -2.59 -0.34
N ARG A 346 -28.61 -2.81 -1.15
CA ARG A 346 -28.73 -2.87 -2.61
C ARG A 346 -29.27 -4.21 -3.14
N GLY A 347 -29.48 -5.20 -2.26
CA GLY A 347 -30.00 -6.51 -2.66
C GLY A 347 -29.01 -7.35 -3.48
N GLU A 348 -27.71 -7.21 -3.21
CA GLU A 348 -26.64 -7.96 -3.90
C GLU A 348 -26.49 -9.40 -3.38
N PHE A 349 -27.19 -9.76 -2.30
CA PHE A 349 -27.15 -11.10 -1.73
C PHE A 349 -28.28 -11.97 -2.26
N THR A 350 -27.96 -13.25 -2.47
CA THR A 350 -28.89 -14.32 -2.83
C THR A 350 -28.67 -15.52 -1.93
N ILE A 351 -29.62 -16.44 -1.91
CA ILE A 351 -29.48 -17.70 -1.16
C ILE A 351 -29.63 -18.86 -2.13
N GLU A 352 -28.68 -19.77 -2.06
CA GLU A 352 -28.77 -21.11 -2.62
C GLU A 352 -29.13 -22.09 -1.51
N TYR A 353 -29.73 -23.21 -1.84
CA TYR A 353 -30.20 -24.19 -0.88
C TYR A 353 -29.61 -25.56 -1.19
N GLN A 354 -29.07 -26.22 -0.16
CA GLN A 354 -28.54 -27.57 -0.30
C GLN A 354 -29.44 -28.58 0.44
N PRO A 355 -29.90 -29.67 -0.22
CA PRO A 355 -30.77 -30.65 0.40
C PRO A 355 -30.07 -31.41 1.55
N LEU A 356 -30.84 -31.64 2.62
CA LEU A 356 -30.55 -32.59 3.69
C LEU A 356 -31.48 -33.79 3.51
N VAL A 357 -30.90 -34.96 3.32
CA VAL A 357 -31.60 -36.18 2.89
C VAL A 357 -31.62 -37.19 4.04
N GLY A 358 -32.79 -37.81 4.30
CA GLY A 358 -32.91 -38.90 5.25
C GLY A 358 -32.11 -40.11 4.79
N MET A 359 -31.19 -40.61 5.64
CA MET A 359 -30.29 -41.71 5.28
C MET A 359 -31.03 -43.04 5.13
N ALA A 360 -32.18 -43.20 5.78
CA ALA A 360 -32.97 -44.44 5.75
C ALA A 360 -33.76 -44.62 4.45
N ASP A 361 -34.28 -43.55 3.87
CA ASP A 361 -35.26 -43.57 2.79
C ASP A 361 -34.93 -42.68 1.58
N GLY A 362 -33.85 -41.94 1.63
CA GLY A 362 -33.43 -41.05 0.55
C GLY A 362 -34.36 -39.80 0.33
N VAL A 363 -35.26 -39.54 1.27
CA VAL A 363 -36.23 -38.42 1.15
C VAL A 363 -35.61 -37.11 1.66
N VAL A 364 -35.82 -36.03 0.94
CA VAL A 364 -35.40 -34.69 1.37
C VAL A 364 -36.20 -34.28 2.61
N ARG A 365 -35.51 -34.06 3.74
CA ARG A 365 -36.09 -33.66 5.03
C ARG A 365 -36.05 -32.18 5.29
N GLY A 366 -35.02 -31.54 4.76
CA GLY A 366 -34.77 -30.13 4.94
C GLY A 366 -33.77 -29.58 3.93
N VAL A 367 -33.46 -28.32 4.06
CA VAL A 367 -32.44 -27.65 3.24
C VAL A 367 -31.61 -26.72 4.09
N GLU A 368 -30.34 -26.61 3.78
CA GLU A 368 -29.45 -25.59 4.33
C GLU A 368 -29.43 -24.35 3.43
N ALA A 369 -29.63 -23.17 4.02
CA ALA A 369 -29.59 -21.89 3.35
C ALA A 369 -28.17 -21.34 3.29
N LEU A 370 -27.60 -21.28 2.11
CA LEU A 370 -26.23 -20.86 1.85
C LEU A 370 -26.20 -19.51 1.13
N VAL A 371 -25.80 -18.48 1.83
CA VAL A 371 -25.72 -17.12 1.27
C VAL A 371 -24.67 -17.01 0.17
N ARG A 372 -24.96 -16.22 -0.87
CA ARG A 372 -24.06 -15.86 -1.97
C ARG A 372 -24.09 -14.36 -2.16
N TRP A 373 -22.96 -13.77 -2.48
CA TRP A 373 -22.85 -12.34 -2.75
C TRP A 373 -22.56 -12.11 -4.24
N ASN A 374 -23.51 -11.53 -4.96
CA ASN A 374 -23.33 -11.12 -6.35
C ASN A 374 -22.63 -9.76 -6.40
N HIS A 375 -21.29 -9.78 -6.20
CA HIS A 375 -20.50 -8.57 -6.16
C HIS A 375 -20.31 -7.98 -7.57
N PRO A 376 -20.53 -6.66 -7.81
CA PRO A 376 -20.45 -6.05 -9.15
C PRO A 376 -19.11 -6.23 -9.86
N GLN A 377 -18.00 -6.27 -9.11
CA GLN A 377 -16.65 -6.40 -9.67
C GLN A 377 -16.09 -7.83 -9.62
N PHE A 378 -16.44 -8.59 -8.57
CA PHE A 378 -15.84 -9.91 -8.32
C PHE A 378 -16.75 -11.08 -8.70
N GLY A 379 -17.94 -10.79 -9.23
CA GLY A 379 -18.93 -11.83 -9.55
C GLY A 379 -19.52 -12.50 -8.31
N MET A 380 -19.96 -13.75 -8.44
CA MET A 380 -20.55 -14.53 -7.36
C MET A 380 -19.46 -14.95 -6.35
N LEU A 381 -19.60 -14.50 -5.11
CA LEU A 381 -18.70 -14.84 -4.00
C LEU A 381 -19.37 -15.84 -3.05
N SER A 382 -18.61 -16.87 -2.68
CA SER A 382 -18.99 -17.83 -1.64
C SER A 382 -18.77 -17.27 -0.23
N PRO A 383 -19.43 -17.80 0.81
CA PRO A 383 -19.32 -17.34 2.20
C PRO A 383 -17.89 -17.21 2.71
N ASN A 384 -17.01 -18.13 2.37
CA ASN A 384 -15.59 -18.14 2.79
C ASN A 384 -14.83 -16.87 2.42
N ARG A 385 -15.31 -16.10 1.43
CA ARG A 385 -14.67 -14.88 0.95
C ARG A 385 -15.07 -13.64 1.76
N PHE A 386 -16.22 -13.63 2.43
CA PHE A 386 -16.75 -12.42 3.06
C PHE A 386 -17.31 -12.60 4.48
N VAL A 387 -17.66 -13.81 4.93
CA VAL A 387 -18.26 -14.01 6.26
C VAL A 387 -17.31 -13.60 7.37
N ALA A 388 -16.04 -14.02 7.30
CA ALA A 388 -15.03 -13.63 8.29
C ALA A 388 -14.83 -12.09 8.34
N ILE A 389 -14.91 -11.42 7.18
CA ILE A 389 -14.85 -9.94 7.08
C ILE A 389 -16.07 -9.31 7.74
N ALA A 390 -17.27 -9.87 7.48
CA ALA A 390 -18.52 -9.41 8.08
C ALA A 390 -18.54 -9.57 9.60
N GLU A 391 -17.94 -10.62 10.12
CA GLU A 391 -17.78 -10.83 11.55
C GLU A 391 -16.84 -9.80 12.18
N GLU A 392 -15.70 -9.51 11.55
CA GLU A 392 -14.73 -8.53 12.05
C GLU A 392 -15.30 -7.11 12.13
N ASP A 393 -16.02 -6.67 11.10
CA ASP A 393 -16.58 -5.31 11.04
C ASP A 393 -17.99 -5.20 11.66
N GLY A 394 -18.59 -6.32 12.09
CA GLY A 394 -19.90 -6.39 12.71
C GLY A 394 -21.08 -6.33 11.74
N SER A 395 -20.85 -6.28 10.42
CA SER A 395 -21.93 -6.30 9.41
C SER A 395 -22.64 -7.63 9.33
N ILE A 396 -22.06 -8.68 9.91
CA ILE A 396 -22.65 -10.03 9.99
C ILE A 396 -24.03 -10.04 10.67
N VAL A 397 -24.28 -9.12 11.63
CA VAL A 397 -25.57 -9.02 12.32
C VAL A 397 -26.68 -8.61 11.35
N GLN A 398 -26.43 -7.59 10.53
CA GLN A 398 -27.40 -7.13 9.52
C GLN A 398 -27.60 -8.17 8.41
N LEU A 399 -26.50 -8.75 7.92
CA LEU A 399 -26.53 -9.80 6.90
C LEU A 399 -27.26 -11.05 7.42
N GLY A 400 -26.96 -11.52 8.61
CA GLY A 400 -27.59 -12.70 9.21
C GLY A 400 -29.09 -12.52 9.42
N ARG A 401 -29.54 -11.33 9.87
CA ARG A 401 -30.97 -11.02 9.96
C ARG A 401 -31.67 -11.06 8.59
N TRP A 402 -30.99 -10.56 7.55
CA TRP A 402 -31.49 -10.65 6.17
C TRP A 402 -31.58 -12.10 5.70
N VAL A 403 -30.54 -12.92 5.93
CA VAL A 403 -30.51 -14.34 5.57
C VAL A 403 -31.64 -15.11 6.26
N LEU A 404 -31.78 -14.97 7.57
CA LEU A 404 -32.85 -15.61 8.36
C LEU A 404 -34.24 -15.29 7.78
N ARG A 405 -34.49 -13.99 7.54
CA ARG A 405 -35.79 -13.56 6.98
C ARG A 405 -36.03 -14.14 5.60
N ALA A 406 -35.03 -14.12 4.73
CA ALA A 406 -35.15 -14.63 3.36
C ALA A 406 -35.34 -16.15 3.35
N ALA A 407 -34.60 -16.89 4.17
CA ALA A 407 -34.70 -18.33 4.31
C ALA A 407 -36.08 -18.78 4.86
N CYS A 408 -36.54 -18.14 5.93
CA CYS A 408 -37.87 -18.44 6.50
C CYS A 408 -39.02 -18.15 5.52
N ARG A 409 -38.94 -17.03 4.79
CA ARG A 409 -39.93 -16.71 3.75
C ARG A 409 -39.96 -17.77 2.63
N GLN A 410 -38.78 -18.22 2.21
CA GLN A 410 -38.69 -19.24 1.15
C GLN A 410 -39.18 -20.58 1.63
N ALA A 411 -38.85 -21.01 2.84
CA ALA A 411 -39.37 -22.25 3.45
C ALA A 411 -40.91 -22.21 3.52
N ARG A 412 -41.47 -21.07 3.98
CA ARG A 412 -42.93 -20.90 4.03
C ARG A 412 -43.58 -20.94 2.63
N ARG A 413 -42.94 -20.37 1.61
CA ARG A 413 -43.41 -20.41 0.21
C ARG A 413 -43.49 -21.84 -0.27
N TRP A 414 -42.47 -22.68 -0.07
CA TRP A 414 -42.53 -24.09 -0.47
C TRP A 414 -43.67 -24.84 0.19
N GLN A 415 -43.96 -24.59 1.49
CA GLN A 415 -45.11 -25.20 2.16
C GLN A 415 -46.46 -24.81 1.54
N LEU A 416 -46.59 -23.58 1.09
CA LEU A 416 -47.80 -23.08 0.45
C LEU A 416 -47.98 -23.61 -0.98
N ASP A 417 -46.86 -23.71 -1.70
CA ASP A 417 -46.85 -24.19 -3.10
C ASP A 417 -46.99 -25.72 -3.20
N HIS A 418 -46.54 -26.46 -2.15
CA HIS A 418 -46.58 -27.95 -2.10
C HIS A 418 -47.29 -28.47 -0.82
N PRO A 419 -48.56 -28.20 -0.63
CA PRO A 419 -49.28 -28.50 0.61
C PRO A 419 -49.48 -30.00 0.87
N ALA A 420 -49.30 -30.84 -0.15
CA ALA A 420 -49.45 -32.32 -0.04
C ALA A 420 -48.16 -33.00 0.42
N GLU A 421 -47.02 -32.30 0.38
CA GLU A 421 -45.74 -32.83 0.77
C GLU A 421 -45.42 -32.50 2.26
N PRO A 422 -44.64 -33.33 2.95
CA PRO A 422 -44.18 -33.01 4.29
C PRO A 422 -43.37 -31.70 4.29
N PRO A 423 -43.61 -30.79 5.26
CA PRO A 423 -42.91 -29.53 5.29
C PRO A 423 -41.40 -29.72 5.54
N LEU A 424 -40.58 -29.07 4.69
CA LEU A 424 -39.11 -29.04 4.90
C LEU A 424 -38.74 -28.18 6.10
N PHE A 425 -37.78 -28.63 6.89
CA PHE A 425 -37.10 -27.72 7.79
C PHE A 425 -36.04 -26.91 7.02
N ILE A 426 -35.80 -25.71 7.47
CA ILE A 426 -34.76 -24.81 6.92
C ILE A 426 -33.64 -24.64 7.93
N SER A 427 -32.41 -24.91 7.54
CA SER A 427 -31.23 -24.70 8.36
C SER A 427 -30.50 -23.43 7.94
N VAL A 428 -30.10 -22.64 8.93
CA VAL A 428 -29.45 -21.32 8.72
C VAL A 428 -28.25 -21.19 9.64
N ASN A 429 -27.12 -20.90 9.05
CA ASN A 429 -25.88 -20.62 9.78
C ASN A 429 -25.97 -19.31 10.56
N VAL A 430 -25.55 -19.34 11.83
CA VAL A 430 -25.53 -18.20 12.74
C VAL A 430 -24.12 -17.96 13.24
N ALA A 431 -23.59 -16.78 12.98
CA ALA A 431 -22.25 -16.38 13.44
C ALA A 431 -22.21 -16.14 14.96
N VAL A 432 -21.06 -16.39 15.58
CA VAL A 432 -20.81 -16.18 17.01
C VAL A 432 -21.28 -14.79 17.45
N ARG A 433 -20.96 -13.79 16.67
CA ARG A 433 -21.26 -12.38 16.95
C ARG A 433 -22.75 -12.05 16.99
N GLN A 434 -23.58 -12.78 16.24
CA GLN A 434 -25.02 -12.63 16.28
C GLN A 434 -25.61 -13.08 17.62
N VAL A 435 -25.03 -14.11 18.22
CA VAL A 435 -25.49 -14.61 19.54
C VAL A 435 -25.02 -13.70 20.68
N TRP A 436 -23.84 -13.07 20.53
CA TRP A 436 -23.21 -12.28 21.59
C TRP A 436 -23.59 -10.81 21.55
N ASP A 437 -23.63 -10.21 20.36
CA ASP A 437 -23.69 -8.76 20.16
C ASP A 437 -25.08 -8.26 19.73
N SER A 438 -26.04 -9.16 19.42
CA SER A 438 -27.37 -8.77 18.98
C SER A 438 -28.47 -9.37 19.87
N ASP A 439 -29.70 -8.95 19.62
CA ASP A 439 -30.87 -9.58 20.22
C ASP A 439 -31.47 -10.63 19.27
N LEU A 440 -30.71 -11.70 19.06
CA LEU A 440 -31.06 -12.79 18.14
C LEU A 440 -32.44 -13.39 18.46
N VAL A 441 -32.82 -13.49 19.74
CA VAL A 441 -34.10 -14.04 20.18
C VAL A 441 -35.26 -13.22 19.66
N THR A 442 -35.18 -11.90 19.82
CA THR A 442 -36.19 -10.98 19.28
C THR A 442 -36.22 -10.99 17.76
N ASP A 443 -35.05 -10.97 17.09
CA ASP A 443 -34.97 -11.04 15.64
C ASP A 443 -35.64 -12.31 15.08
N VAL A 444 -35.38 -13.47 15.68
CA VAL A 444 -36.00 -14.74 15.26
C VAL A 444 -37.49 -14.74 15.52
N ALA A 445 -37.94 -14.28 16.70
CA ALA A 445 -39.37 -14.19 17.03
C ALA A 445 -40.15 -13.31 16.04
N GLU A 446 -39.61 -12.11 15.72
CA GLU A 446 -40.20 -11.20 14.73
C GLU A 446 -40.27 -11.84 13.34
N ILE A 447 -39.18 -12.51 12.89
CA ILE A 447 -39.13 -13.14 11.58
C ILE A 447 -40.12 -14.31 11.47
N LEU A 448 -40.23 -15.14 12.50
CA LEU A 448 -41.19 -16.25 12.53
C LEU A 448 -42.64 -15.73 12.52
N ALA A 449 -42.94 -14.68 13.29
CA ALA A 449 -44.25 -14.03 13.28
C ALA A 449 -44.57 -13.39 11.91
N GLU A 450 -43.59 -12.74 11.26
CA GLU A 450 -43.74 -12.12 9.94
C GLU A 450 -44.00 -13.15 8.83
N THR A 451 -43.24 -14.26 8.87
CA THR A 451 -43.28 -15.25 7.79
C THR A 451 -44.35 -16.32 7.98
N GLY A 452 -44.80 -16.54 9.20
CA GLY A 452 -45.72 -17.61 9.58
C GLY A 452 -45.09 -19.01 9.45
N LEU A 453 -43.78 -19.12 9.51
CA LEU A 453 -43.06 -20.39 9.56
C LEU A 453 -43.18 -20.98 10.99
N ASP A 454 -43.50 -22.29 11.06
CA ASP A 454 -43.49 -22.99 12.35
C ASP A 454 -42.05 -23.01 12.93
N PRO A 455 -41.84 -22.57 14.20
CA PRO A 455 -40.53 -22.60 14.84
C PRO A 455 -39.81 -23.95 14.77
N ALA A 456 -40.53 -25.07 14.84
CA ALA A 456 -40.00 -26.42 14.73
C ALA A 456 -39.37 -26.75 13.37
N LEU A 457 -39.64 -25.95 12.35
CA LEU A 457 -39.08 -26.07 11.01
C LEU A 457 -37.91 -25.13 10.76
N LEU A 458 -37.53 -24.27 11.72
CA LEU A 458 -36.30 -23.51 11.69
C LEU A 458 -35.22 -24.23 12.50
N GLN A 459 -34.07 -24.44 11.89
CA GLN A 459 -32.86 -24.94 12.52
C GLN A 459 -31.78 -23.85 12.43
N LEU A 460 -31.13 -23.54 13.54
CA LEU A 460 -30.00 -22.61 13.60
C LEU A 460 -28.72 -23.41 13.80
N GLU A 461 -27.75 -23.21 12.93
CA GLU A 461 -26.45 -23.88 12.96
C GLU A 461 -25.41 -22.96 13.58
N LEU A 462 -24.70 -23.46 14.59
CA LEU A 462 -23.61 -22.74 15.26
C LEU A 462 -22.40 -23.65 15.33
N THR A 463 -21.22 -23.09 15.05
CA THR A 463 -19.97 -23.83 15.17
C THR A 463 -19.75 -24.30 16.61
N GLU A 464 -19.03 -25.41 16.77
CA GLU A 464 -18.68 -25.96 18.09
C GLU A 464 -18.07 -24.88 19.02
N SER A 465 -17.14 -24.07 18.49
CA SER A 465 -16.48 -23.00 19.24
C SER A 465 -17.45 -21.91 19.71
N ALA A 466 -18.49 -21.60 18.93
CA ALA A 466 -19.51 -20.61 19.28
C ALA A 466 -20.34 -21.07 20.48
N VAL A 467 -20.66 -22.33 20.52
CA VAL A 467 -21.52 -22.92 21.56
C VAL A 467 -20.72 -23.24 22.83
N MET A 468 -19.50 -23.79 22.69
CA MET A 468 -18.66 -24.18 23.83
C MET A 468 -18.16 -23.00 24.67
N GLY A 469 -18.03 -21.81 24.06
CA GLY A 469 -17.73 -20.56 24.76
C GLY A 469 -18.93 -19.88 25.42
N SER A 470 -20.15 -20.40 25.21
CA SER A 470 -21.39 -19.78 25.64
C SER A 470 -21.65 -19.99 27.13
N ALA A 471 -21.33 -18.97 27.94
CA ALA A 471 -21.76 -18.88 29.34
C ALA A 471 -22.58 -17.60 29.56
N GLY A 472 -23.50 -17.61 30.49
CA GLY A 472 -24.32 -16.43 30.79
C GLY A 472 -25.33 -16.11 29.67
N ARG A 473 -25.32 -14.86 29.17
CA ARG A 473 -26.31 -14.35 28.21
C ARG A 473 -26.45 -15.18 26.91
N PRO A 474 -25.37 -15.63 26.24
CA PRO A 474 -25.49 -16.45 25.04
C PRO A 474 -26.20 -17.79 25.28
N LEU A 475 -25.90 -18.47 26.37
CA LEU A 475 -26.58 -19.73 26.70
C LEU A 475 -28.07 -19.50 26.98
N GLN A 476 -28.43 -18.42 27.64
CA GLN A 476 -29.84 -18.03 27.85
C GLN A 476 -30.56 -17.73 26.53
N ALA A 477 -29.89 -17.08 25.59
CA ALA A 477 -30.45 -16.84 24.25
C ALA A 477 -30.74 -18.15 23.52
N LEU A 478 -29.80 -19.11 23.51
CA LEU A 478 -30.01 -20.43 22.92
C LEU A 478 -31.14 -21.20 23.61
N GLN A 479 -31.23 -21.11 24.95
CA GLN A 479 -32.34 -21.72 25.70
C GLN A 479 -33.69 -21.11 25.31
N SER A 480 -33.78 -19.77 25.21
CA SER A 480 -35.02 -19.09 24.80
C SER A 480 -35.46 -19.48 23.37
N LEU A 481 -34.49 -19.64 22.46
CA LEU A 481 -34.77 -20.11 21.09
C LEU A 481 -35.27 -21.56 21.08
N SER A 482 -34.66 -22.44 21.86
CA SER A 482 -35.09 -23.83 22.03
C SER A 482 -36.48 -23.92 22.68
N ASP A 483 -36.75 -23.13 23.73
CA ASP A 483 -38.07 -23.04 24.38
C ASP A 483 -39.17 -22.52 23.42
N MET A 484 -38.79 -21.72 22.43
CA MET A 484 -39.68 -21.25 21.35
C MET A 484 -39.99 -22.37 20.34
N GLY A 485 -39.26 -23.48 20.39
CA GLY A 485 -39.40 -24.61 19.48
C GLY A 485 -38.40 -24.63 18.32
N VAL A 486 -37.47 -23.64 18.25
CA VAL A 486 -36.43 -23.59 17.22
C VAL A 486 -35.39 -24.68 17.48
N ARG A 487 -34.99 -25.39 16.43
CA ARG A 487 -33.95 -26.43 16.52
C ARG A 487 -32.56 -25.79 16.54
N ILE A 488 -31.68 -26.25 17.39
CA ILE A 488 -30.29 -25.80 17.45
C ILE A 488 -29.39 -26.96 17.02
N ALA A 489 -28.53 -26.70 16.04
CA ALA A 489 -27.53 -27.65 15.55
C ALA A 489 -26.11 -27.16 15.89
N ILE A 490 -25.27 -28.10 16.32
CA ILE A 490 -23.83 -27.86 16.43
C ILE A 490 -23.19 -28.25 15.10
N ASP A 491 -22.50 -27.30 14.50
CA ASP A 491 -21.77 -27.45 13.24
C ASP A 491 -20.27 -27.72 13.46
N ASP A 492 -19.62 -28.37 12.50
CA ASP A 492 -18.17 -28.72 12.52
C ASP A 492 -17.77 -29.54 13.76
N PHE A 493 -18.66 -30.40 14.29
CA PHE A 493 -18.39 -31.11 15.52
C PHE A 493 -17.24 -32.12 15.39
N GLY A 494 -16.30 -32.03 16.36
CA GLY A 494 -15.13 -32.90 16.47
C GLY A 494 -13.83 -32.33 15.93
N THR A 495 -13.86 -31.15 15.32
CA THR A 495 -12.65 -30.43 14.86
C THR A 495 -11.96 -29.65 15.97
N GLY A 496 -12.66 -29.42 17.10
CA GLY A 496 -12.21 -28.65 18.27
C GLY A 496 -11.91 -29.50 19.49
N TYR A 497 -11.64 -28.83 20.61
CA TYR A 497 -11.50 -29.47 21.93
C TYR A 497 -12.89 -29.73 22.55
N SER A 498 -13.57 -30.78 22.08
CA SER A 498 -14.92 -31.10 22.53
C SER A 498 -14.95 -31.47 24.01
N ASN A 499 -15.57 -30.62 24.83
CA ASN A 499 -15.92 -31.01 26.21
C ASN A 499 -17.29 -31.68 26.22
N LEU A 500 -17.31 -33.00 26.05
CA LEU A 500 -18.52 -33.81 25.99
C LEU A 500 -19.46 -33.62 27.20
N ALA A 501 -18.91 -33.31 28.39
CA ALA A 501 -19.71 -33.01 29.57
C ALA A 501 -20.51 -31.71 29.45
N TYR A 502 -20.07 -30.80 28.59
CA TYR A 502 -20.78 -29.56 28.33
C TYR A 502 -21.93 -29.74 27.33
N LEU A 503 -21.76 -30.64 26.35
CA LEU A 503 -22.77 -30.95 25.34
C LEU A 503 -24.14 -31.35 25.96
N SER A 504 -24.12 -32.11 27.05
CA SER A 504 -25.35 -32.54 27.75
C SER A 504 -26.15 -31.42 28.44
N ARG A 505 -25.57 -30.21 28.53
CA ARG A 505 -26.20 -29.03 29.16
C ARG A 505 -26.70 -28.00 28.15
N LEU A 506 -26.37 -28.20 26.90
CA LEU A 506 -26.75 -27.30 25.83
C LEU A 506 -28.16 -27.62 25.30
N PRO A 507 -28.97 -26.64 24.94
CA PRO A 507 -30.30 -26.85 24.37
C PRO A 507 -30.22 -27.20 22.87
N VAL A 508 -29.40 -28.21 22.53
CA VAL A 508 -29.17 -28.62 21.15
C VAL A 508 -30.00 -29.83 20.78
N SER A 509 -30.36 -29.97 19.53
CA SER A 509 -31.18 -31.06 19.00
C SER A 509 -30.49 -31.82 17.88
N VAL A 510 -29.48 -31.26 17.25
CA VAL A 510 -28.80 -31.82 16.08
C VAL A 510 -27.28 -31.67 16.24
N LEU A 511 -26.57 -32.69 15.79
CA LEU A 511 -25.13 -32.73 15.70
C LEU A 511 -24.73 -32.95 14.22
N LYS A 512 -23.96 -32.04 13.64
CA LYS A 512 -23.43 -32.15 12.28
C LYS A 512 -21.98 -32.64 12.35
N LEU A 513 -21.70 -33.75 11.67
CA LEU A 513 -20.37 -34.33 11.57
C LEU A 513 -19.62 -33.66 10.42
N ASP A 514 -18.48 -33.03 10.74
CA ASP A 514 -17.62 -32.38 9.76
C ASP A 514 -17.13 -33.35 8.68
N GLY A 515 -16.94 -32.82 7.47
CA GLY A 515 -16.46 -33.56 6.32
C GLY A 515 -15.14 -34.29 6.51
N ALA A 516 -14.26 -33.83 7.43
CA ALA A 516 -12.99 -34.48 7.73
C ALA A 516 -13.20 -35.94 8.23
N PHE A 517 -14.25 -36.19 8.98
CA PHE A 517 -14.61 -37.54 9.41
C PHE A 517 -15.19 -38.41 8.31
N VAL A 518 -15.95 -37.78 7.41
CA VAL A 518 -16.63 -38.45 6.29
C VAL A 518 -15.63 -38.77 5.17
N HIS A 519 -14.64 -37.92 4.93
CA HIS A 519 -13.59 -38.15 3.93
C HIS A 519 -12.78 -39.45 4.23
N GLY A 520 -12.60 -39.83 5.49
CA GLY A 520 -11.99 -41.09 5.87
C GLY A 520 -12.69 -42.32 5.32
N PHE A 521 -13.94 -42.20 4.85
CA PHE A 521 -14.71 -43.30 4.26
C PHE A 521 -14.62 -43.39 2.73
N ARG A 522 -13.80 -42.57 2.06
CA ARG A 522 -13.56 -42.72 0.63
C ARG A 522 -12.76 -43.98 0.33
N TYR A 523 -13.26 -44.78 -0.58
CA TYR A 523 -12.49 -45.85 -1.21
C TYR A 523 -11.97 -45.33 -2.55
N GLU A 524 -10.75 -44.93 -2.57
CA GLU A 524 -10.02 -44.71 -3.82
C GLU A 524 -8.84 -45.69 -3.86
N ASP A 525 -8.78 -46.52 -4.92
CA ASP A 525 -7.63 -47.38 -5.28
C ASP A 525 -7.10 -48.33 -4.21
N GLY A 526 -7.97 -49.09 -3.55
CA GLY A 526 -7.57 -50.21 -2.68
C GLY A 526 -7.10 -49.83 -1.28
N THR A 527 -7.18 -48.55 -0.89
CA THR A 527 -6.98 -48.12 0.50
C THR A 527 -8.30 -48.23 1.25
N HIS A 528 -8.33 -49.13 2.26
CA HIS A 528 -9.46 -49.22 3.18
C HIS A 528 -9.42 -48.03 4.15
N PRO A 529 -10.62 -47.45 4.54
CA PRO A 529 -10.67 -46.52 5.64
C PRO A 529 -9.99 -47.07 6.86
N SER A 530 -9.38 -46.20 7.65
CA SER A 530 -8.85 -46.62 8.94
C SER A 530 -10.01 -47.18 9.78
N PRO A 531 -9.91 -48.42 10.32
CA PRO A 531 -10.93 -48.93 11.25
C PRO A 531 -11.13 -48.01 12.48
N ALA A 532 -10.13 -47.20 12.79
CA ALA A 532 -10.20 -46.23 13.87
C ALA A 532 -11.17 -45.07 13.53
N ASP A 533 -11.18 -44.60 12.30
CA ASP A 533 -12.05 -43.47 11.88
C ASP A 533 -13.52 -43.89 11.92
N GLU A 534 -13.83 -45.10 11.43
CA GLU A 534 -15.20 -45.66 11.48
C GLU A 534 -15.66 -45.83 12.93
N THR A 535 -14.79 -46.37 13.83
CA THR A 535 -15.09 -46.54 15.24
C THR A 535 -15.34 -45.21 15.95
N ILE A 536 -14.59 -44.16 15.61
CA ILE A 536 -14.78 -42.81 16.15
C ILE A 536 -16.16 -42.28 15.76
N VAL A 537 -16.50 -42.32 14.48
CA VAL A 537 -17.79 -41.82 13.98
C VAL A 537 -18.95 -42.62 14.59
N GLU A 538 -18.83 -43.95 14.67
CA GLU A 538 -19.84 -44.78 15.31
C GLU A 538 -20.04 -44.42 16.79
N ALA A 539 -18.96 -44.19 17.51
CA ALA A 539 -19.02 -43.77 18.92
C ALA A 539 -19.69 -42.40 19.07
N MET A 540 -19.39 -41.45 18.16
CA MET A 540 -20.00 -40.12 18.15
C MET A 540 -21.52 -40.20 17.87
N VAL A 541 -21.94 -40.96 16.86
CA VAL A 541 -23.37 -41.18 16.53
C VAL A 541 -24.11 -41.80 17.71
N GLN A 542 -23.57 -42.87 18.30
CA GLN A 542 -24.18 -43.51 19.46
C GLN A 542 -24.28 -42.60 20.68
N LEU A 543 -23.26 -41.76 20.91
CA LEU A 543 -23.29 -40.77 21.98
C LEU A 543 -24.39 -39.74 21.73
N ALA A 544 -24.46 -39.17 20.52
CA ALA A 544 -25.48 -38.20 20.13
C ALA A 544 -26.90 -38.75 20.36
N HIS A 545 -27.17 -39.98 19.90
CA HIS A 545 -28.47 -40.65 20.10
C HIS A 545 -28.80 -40.88 21.58
N ARG A 546 -27.82 -41.27 22.42
CA ARG A 546 -28.03 -41.39 23.86
C ARG A 546 -28.36 -40.07 24.55
N LEU A 547 -27.89 -38.96 23.98
CA LEU A 547 -28.23 -37.59 24.43
C LEU A 547 -29.55 -37.09 23.84
N GLY A 548 -30.22 -37.87 23.00
CA GLY A 548 -31.47 -37.48 22.32
C GLY A 548 -31.27 -36.57 21.12
N LEU A 549 -30.05 -36.49 20.56
CA LEU A 549 -29.72 -35.67 19.39
C LEU A 549 -29.85 -36.49 18.11
N THR A 550 -30.23 -35.86 17.01
CA THR A 550 -30.10 -36.44 15.67
C THR A 550 -28.74 -36.07 15.06
N VAL A 551 -28.24 -36.91 14.14
CA VAL A 551 -26.94 -36.73 13.51
C VAL A 551 -27.06 -36.51 12.04
N THR A 552 -26.45 -35.44 11.55
CA THR A 552 -26.30 -35.11 10.13
C THR A 552 -24.84 -35.34 9.72
N ALA A 553 -24.62 -36.13 8.67
CA ALA A 553 -23.30 -36.30 8.06
C ALA A 553 -23.12 -35.33 6.90
N GLU A 554 -22.04 -34.57 6.92
CA GLU A 554 -21.70 -33.62 5.86
C GLU A 554 -20.72 -34.18 4.83
N CYS A 555 -20.58 -33.50 3.69
CA CYS A 555 -19.62 -33.86 2.64
C CYS A 555 -19.76 -35.30 2.13
N VAL A 556 -20.97 -35.81 2.07
CA VAL A 556 -21.26 -37.14 1.48
C VAL A 556 -21.15 -37.00 -0.05
N GLU A 557 -20.15 -37.65 -0.64
CA GLU A 557 -19.84 -37.51 -2.06
C GLU A 557 -20.03 -38.80 -2.86
N THR A 558 -20.01 -39.95 -2.19
CA THR A 558 -20.14 -41.27 -2.83
C THR A 558 -21.23 -42.14 -2.18
N ALA A 559 -21.84 -43.02 -2.98
CA ALA A 559 -22.83 -43.99 -2.49
C ALA A 559 -22.23 -44.92 -1.42
N GLY A 560 -20.95 -45.24 -1.50
CA GLY A 560 -20.25 -46.03 -0.51
C GLY A 560 -20.14 -45.34 0.86
N GLN A 561 -19.91 -44.04 0.89
CA GLN A 561 -19.95 -43.24 2.12
C GLN A 561 -21.37 -43.20 2.69
N ALA A 562 -22.38 -42.93 1.87
CA ALA A 562 -23.77 -42.88 2.30
C ALA A 562 -24.22 -44.20 2.94
N GLU A 563 -23.93 -45.35 2.31
CA GLU A 563 -24.30 -46.65 2.83
C GLU A 563 -23.63 -47.00 4.18
N ARG A 564 -22.38 -46.55 4.37
CA ARG A 564 -21.69 -46.76 5.66
C ARG A 564 -22.25 -45.87 6.76
N LEU A 565 -22.44 -44.57 6.47
CA LEU A 565 -23.04 -43.63 7.41
C LEU A 565 -24.45 -44.07 7.82
N ARG A 566 -25.21 -44.59 6.84
CA ARG A 566 -26.52 -45.21 7.10
C ARG A 566 -26.42 -46.41 8.07
N ARG A 567 -25.44 -47.31 7.87
CA ARG A 567 -25.21 -48.48 8.76
C ARG A 567 -24.75 -48.07 10.14
N ILE A 568 -23.94 -47.04 10.27
CA ILE A 568 -23.51 -46.46 11.56
C ILE A 568 -24.71 -45.83 12.29
N GLY A 569 -25.77 -45.44 11.56
CA GLY A 569 -26.99 -44.89 12.13
C GLY A 569 -27.12 -43.39 12.02
N CYS A 570 -26.40 -42.72 11.11
CA CYS A 570 -26.66 -41.30 10.83
C CYS A 570 -28.10 -41.11 10.34
N ASP A 571 -28.75 -40.03 10.81
CA ASP A 571 -30.16 -39.76 10.54
C ASP A 571 -30.34 -39.06 9.19
N THR A 572 -29.49 -38.09 8.91
CA THR A 572 -29.52 -37.28 7.65
C THR A 572 -28.13 -37.17 7.06
N GLY A 573 -28.07 -36.99 5.76
CA GLY A 573 -26.86 -36.76 5.00
C GLY A 573 -26.96 -35.53 4.09
N GLN A 574 -25.86 -34.84 3.91
CA GLN A 574 -25.70 -33.71 3.04
C GLN A 574 -24.39 -33.81 2.26
N GLY A 575 -24.42 -33.53 0.96
CA GLY A 575 -23.22 -33.57 0.14
C GLY A 575 -23.50 -33.62 -1.34
N TRP A 576 -22.42 -33.67 -2.13
CA TRP A 576 -22.52 -33.63 -3.59
C TRP A 576 -23.09 -34.91 -4.21
N LEU A 577 -23.14 -35.98 -3.45
CA LEU A 577 -23.85 -37.19 -3.86
C LEU A 577 -25.34 -36.90 -4.15
N TYR A 578 -25.96 -36.11 -3.29
CA TYR A 578 -27.39 -35.77 -3.41
C TYR A 578 -27.63 -34.56 -4.28
N SER A 579 -26.98 -33.43 -3.97
CA SER A 579 -27.01 -32.21 -4.76
C SER A 579 -25.96 -31.22 -4.28
N ARG A 580 -25.52 -30.37 -5.16
CA ARG A 580 -24.85 -29.11 -4.76
C ARG A 580 -25.90 -28.13 -4.24
N ALA A 581 -25.45 -27.02 -3.65
CA ALA A 581 -26.33 -25.89 -3.38
C ALA A 581 -26.94 -25.40 -4.71
N VAL A 582 -28.24 -25.18 -4.74
CA VAL A 582 -29.01 -24.85 -5.94
C VAL A 582 -30.02 -23.73 -5.67
N ALA A 583 -30.54 -23.14 -6.73
CA ALA A 583 -31.56 -22.12 -6.65
C ALA A 583 -32.89 -22.71 -6.07
N PRO A 584 -33.76 -21.88 -5.47
CA PRO A 584 -34.99 -22.33 -4.81
C PRO A 584 -35.94 -23.08 -5.72
N GLU A 585 -35.97 -22.80 -7.03
CA GLU A 585 -36.81 -23.48 -8.02
C GLU A 585 -36.43 -24.95 -8.14
N ARG A 586 -35.12 -25.24 -8.08
CA ARG A 586 -34.66 -26.64 -8.18
C ARG A 586 -35.02 -27.45 -6.95
N ILE A 587 -35.10 -26.86 -5.77
CA ILE A 587 -35.58 -27.54 -4.56
C ILE A 587 -37.05 -27.91 -4.73
N ALA A 588 -37.90 -27.04 -5.31
CA ALA A 588 -39.29 -27.33 -5.59
C ALA A 588 -39.47 -28.55 -6.52
N GLU A 589 -38.60 -28.73 -7.51
CA GLU A 589 -38.58 -29.92 -8.37
C GLU A 589 -38.21 -31.19 -7.59
N LEU A 590 -37.26 -31.09 -6.65
CA LEU A 590 -36.84 -32.23 -5.81
C LEU A 590 -37.93 -32.68 -4.84
N LEU A 591 -38.81 -31.78 -4.39
CA LEU A 591 -39.97 -32.12 -3.54
C LEU A 591 -40.96 -33.04 -4.24
N GLY A 592 -41.17 -32.88 -5.56
CA GLY A 592 -42.02 -33.74 -6.35
C GLY A 592 -41.44 -35.13 -6.69
N ALA A 593 -40.14 -35.32 -6.47
CA ALA A 593 -39.44 -36.58 -6.68
C ALA A 593 -39.52 -37.44 -5.41
N ARG A 594 -40.00 -38.67 -5.48
CA ARG A 594 -40.24 -39.55 -4.31
C ARG A 594 -38.98 -39.98 -3.54
N ALA A 595 -37.82 -39.95 -4.15
CA ALA A 595 -36.52 -40.15 -3.54
C ALA A 595 -35.43 -39.63 -4.49
N LEU A 596 -34.37 -39.07 -3.96
CA LEU A 596 -33.15 -38.84 -4.73
C LEU A 596 -32.44 -40.19 -4.85
N GLU A 597 -32.40 -40.76 -6.08
CA GLU A 597 -31.59 -41.96 -6.35
C GLU A 597 -30.13 -41.62 -6.10
N ALA A 598 -29.50 -42.34 -5.13
CA ALA A 598 -28.08 -42.20 -4.75
C ALA A 598 -27.16 -42.88 -5.79
#